data_eedae7dcfa4b6b028fb49a427264c54b
#
_entry.id   eedae7dcfa4b6b028fb49a427264c54b
#
_cell.length_a   1.000
_cell.length_b   1.000
_cell.length_c   1.000
_cell.angle_alpha   90.00
_cell.angle_beta   90.00
_cell.angle_gamma   90.00
#
_symmetry.space_group_name_H-M   'P 1'
#
loop_
_entity.id
_entity.type
_entity.pdbx_description
1 polymer ?
#
loop_
_entity_poly.entity_id
_entity_poly.type
_entity_poly.pdbx_seq_one_letter_code
_entity_poly.pdbx_strand_id
1 'polypeptide(L)'
;TTNNILGVEMVMMDGTITRIGGKTLDQEGYDLLGLVCGSEGLLGVITEVTVKILRKPQSVRAALIGFPTVEDGGNCVSDIISSGIVPAGMEMMDKALIDATDKFSKAAY
;
A
#
# COMPACT_ATOMS: atom_id res chain seq x y z
N THR A 1 -2.85 2.23 0.38
CA THR A 1 -3.43 2.32 -1.00
C THR A 1 -4.55 3.36 -1.03
N THR A 2 -5.54 3.30 -0.14
CA THR A 2 -6.73 4.17 -0.11
C THR A 2 -6.37 5.66 -0.18
N ASN A 3 -5.37 6.10 0.55
CA ASN A 3 -4.94 7.52 0.58
C ASN A 3 -4.33 8.03 -0.74
N ASN A 4 -4.05 7.15 -1.69
CA ASN A 4 -3.46 7.49 -2.99
C ASN A 4 -4.46 7.35 -4.15
N ILE A 5 -5.65 6.81 -3.90
CA ILE A 5 -6.72 6.66 -4.88
C ILE A 5 -7.68 7.83 -4.73
N LEU A 6 -7.93 8.53 -5.82
CA LEU A 6 -8.84 9.68 -5.87
C LEU A 6 -10.19 9.32 -6.50
N GLY A 7 -10.22 8.35 -7.37
CA GLY A 7 -11.43 7.89 -8.02
C GLY A 7 -11.26 6.60 -8.79
N VAL A 8 -12.37 5.97 -9.10
CA VAL A 8 -12.43 4.76 -9.93
C VAL A 8 -13.59 4.83 -10.90
N GLU A 9 -13.43 4.19 -12.04
CA GLU A 9 -14.54 3.74 -12.88
C GLU A 9 -14.69 2.25 -12.70
N MET A 10 -15.91 1.78 -12.53
CA MET A 10 -16.19 0.37 -12.37
C MET A 10 -17.44 -0.06 -13.12
N VAL A 11 -17.46 -1.29 -13.56
CA VAL A 11 -18.63 -1.96 -14.13
C VAL A 11 -19.31 -2.78 -13.04
N MET A 12 -20.57 -2.47 -12.78
CA MET A 12 -21.40 -3.17 -11.80
C MET A 12 -21.87 -4.53 -12.34
N MET A 13 -22.45 -5.34 -11.48
CA MET A 13 -22.95 -6.68 -11.83
C MET A 13 -24.06 -6.68 -12.91
N ASP A 14 -24.79 -5.59 -13.04
CA ASP A 14 -25.82 -5.38 -14.06
C ASP A 14 -25.27 -4.79 -15.39
N GLY A 15 -23.95 -4.58 -15.48
CA GLY A 15 -23.29 -3.97 -16.62
C GLY A 15 -23.27 -2.44 -16.60
N THR A 16 -23.81 -1.80 -15.57
CA THR A 16 -23.78 -0.34 -15.43
C THR A 16 -22.38 0.15 -15.17
N ILE A 17 -21.94 1.17 -15.91
CA ILE A 17 -20.66 1.85 -15.67
C ILE A 17 -20.89 2.95 -14.66
N THR A 18 -20.19 2.88 -13.54
CA THR A 18 -20.29 3.85 -12.44
C THR A 18 -18.94 4.47 -12.17
N ARG A 19 -18.92 5.81 -11.94
CA ARG A 19 -17.74 6.54 -11.50
C ARG A 19 -17.91 6.94 -10.04
N ILE A 20 -16.93 6.59 -9.22
CA ILE A 20 -16.87 6.92 -7.80
C ILE A 20 -15.61 7.73 -7.59
N GLY A 21 -15.75 8.85 -6.91
CA GLY A 21 -14.62 9.72 -6.72
C GLY A 21 -14.39 10.70 -7.87
N GLY A 22 -13.23 11.34 -7.86
CA GLY A 22 -12.89 12.38 -8.82
C GLY A 22 -11.40 12.69 -8.82
N LYS A 23 -11.07 13.98 -8.85
CA LYS A 23 -9.68 14.46 -8.84
C LYS A 23 -9.27 15.05 -7.49
N THR A 24 -10.16 15.04 -6.51
CA THR A 24 -9.96 15.58 -5.16
C THR A 24 -10.23 14.50 -4.11
N LEU A 25 -9.65 14.66 -2.92
CA LEU A 25 -9.89 13.75 -1.80
C LEU A 25 -11.25 13.97 -1.15
N ASP A 26 -11.73 15.22 -1.15
CA ASP A 26 -13.00 15.58 -0.53
C ASP A 26 -14.15 15.36 -1.51
N GLN A 27 -15.11 14.55 -1.09
CA GLN A 27 -16.30 14.21 -1.85
C GLN A 27 -17.52 14.31 -0.96
N GLU A 28 -18.63 14.75 -1.54
CA GLU A 28 -19.90 14.77 -0.83
C GLU A 28 -20.46 13.35 -0.64
N GLY A 29 -21.04 13.08 0.51
CA GLY A 29 -21.72 11.83 0.82
C GLY A 29 -20.82 10.79 1.51
N TYR A 30 -21.16 9.51 1.31
CA TYR A 30 -20.43 8.39 1.90
C TYR A 30 -19.12 8.12 1.16
N ASP A 31 -18.12 7.64 1.89
CA ASP A 31 -16.84 7.18 1.32
C ASP A 31 -16.99 5.84 0.59
N LEU A 32 -17.63 5.89 -0.58
CA LEU A 32 -17.79 4.72 -1.44
C LEU A 32 -16.45 4.25 -2.02
N LEU A 33 -15.49 5.16 -2.17
CA LEU A 33 -14.15 4.83 -2.67
C LEU A 33 -13.39 3.94 -1.67
N GLY A 34 -13.49 4.26 -0.38
CA GLY A 34 -12.95 3.41 0.68
C GLY A 34 -13.62 2.04 0.75
N LEU A 35 -14.91 1.95 0.45
CA LEU A 35 -15.63 0.68 0.38
C LEU A 35 -15.15 -0.20 -0.79
N VAL A 36 -14.92 0.40 -1.95
CA VAL A 36 -14.48 -0.33 -3.16
C VAL A 36 -13.01 -0.74 -3.05
N CYS A 37 -12.19 0.07 -2.40
CA CYS A 37 -10.77 -0.22 -2.21
C CYS A 37 -10.60 -1.44 -1.29
N GLY A 38 -10.04 -2.52 -1.82
CA GLY A 38 -9.88 -3.80 -1.11
C GLY A 38 -11.08 -4.76 -1.29
N SER A 39 -12.03 -4.46 -2.16
CA SER A 39 -13.19 -5.33 -2.43
C SER A 39 -12.86 -6.59 -3.22
N GLU A 40 -11.65 -6.71 -3.75
CA GLU A 40 -11.16 -7.88 -4.51
C GLU A 40 -12.08 -8.30 -5.68
N GLY A 41 -12.77 -7.33 -6.29
CA GLY A 41 -13.71 -7.57 -7.40
C GLY A 41 -15.10 -8.03 -6.99
N LEU A 42 -15.39 -8.12 -5.69
CA LEU A 42 -16.71 -8.57 -5.20
C LEU A 42 -17.85 -7.56 -5.46
N LEU A 43 -17.50 -6.28 -5.60
CA LEU A 43 -18.49 -5.22 -5.83
C LEU A 43 -18.62 -4.80 -7.29
N GLY A 44 -17.72 -5.24 -8.15
CA GLY A 44 -17.68 -4.92 -9.58
C GLY A 44 -16.28 -5.01 -10.15
N VAL A 45 -16.14 -4.73 -11.45
CA VAL A 45 -14.86 -4.77 -12.16
C VAL A 45 -14.33 -3.35 -12.33
N ILE A 46 -13.17 -3.05 -11.77
CA ILE A 46 -12.51 -1.75 -11.92
C ILE A 46 -11.88 -1.66 -13.31
N THR A 47 -12.25 -0.63 -14.06
CA THR A 47 -11.76 -0.37 -15.41
C THR A 47 -10.78 0.79 -15.49
N GLU A 48 -10.97 1.82 -14.63
CA GLU A 48 -10.06 2.97 -14.54
C GLU A 48 -9.80 3.33 -13.08
N VAL A 49 -8.60 3.81 -12.79
CA VAL A 49 -8.24 4.33 -11.46
C VAL A 49 -7.60 5.70 -11.62
N THR A 50 -8.14 6.69 -10.91
CA THR A 50 -7.52 8.00 -10.75
C THR A 50 -6.69 8.00 -9.47
N VAL A 51 -5.39 8.27 -9.59
CA VAL A 51 -4.45 8.21 -8.47
C VAL A 51 -3.77 9.56 -8.23
N LYS A 52 -3.41 9.80 -6.98
CA LYS A 52 -2.50 10.88 -6.62
C LYS A 52 -1.09 10.50 -7.07
N ILE A 53 -0.48 11.33 -7.89
CA ILE A 53 0.88 11.10 -8.36
C ILE A 53 1.90 11.73 -7.40
N LEU A 54 3.05 11.10 -7.30
CA LEU A 54 4.21 11.59 -6.57
C LEU A 54 5.34 11.94 -7.55
N ARG A 55 6.23 12.84 -7.13
CA ARG A 55 7.43 13.12 -7.90
C ARG A 55 8.26 11.86 -8.02
N LYS A 56 8.71 11.55 -9.24
CA LYS A 56 9.62 10.41 -9.47
C LYS A 56 10.91 10.61 -8.67
N PRO A 57 11.31 9.64 -7.83
CA PRO A 57 12.56 9.74 -7.09
C PRO A 57 13.76 9.81 -8.03
N GLN A 58 14.77 10.57 -7.65
CA GLN A 58 15.99 10.72 -8.46
C GLN A 58 16.87 9.47 -8.42
N SER A 59 16.81 8.72 -7.32
CA SER A 59 17.50 7.45 -7.15
C SER A 59 16.69 6.52 -6.26
N VAL A 60 16.90 5.22 -6.44
CA VAL A 60 16.31 4.18 -5.60
C VAL A 60 17.46 3.38 -4.99
N ARG A 61 17.38 3.16 -3.68
CA ARG A 61 18.30 2.30 -2.95
C ARG A 61 17.50 1.37 -2.07
N ALA A 62 17.99 0.16 -1.88
CA ALA A 62 17.47 -0.80 -0.93
C ALA A 62 18.51 -1.04 0.17
N ALA A 63 18.04 -1.24 1.38
CA ALA A 63 18.84 -1.65 2.52
C ALA A 63 18.20 -2.85 3.20
N LEU A 64 19.01 -3.81 3.61
CA LEU A 64 18.61 -4.91 4.49
C LEU A 64 19.36 -4.69 5.81
N ILE A 65 18.59 -4.62 6.91
CA ILE A 65 19.13 -4.26 8.22
C ILE A 65 18.70 -5.32 9.23
N GLY A 66 19.68 -5.91 9.92
CA GLY A 66 19.42 -6.83 11.03
C GLY A 66 19.33 -6.09 12.37
N PHE A 67 18.40 -6.48 13.21
CA PHE A 67 18.23 -5.94 14.57
C PHE A 67 18.31 -7.06 15.61
N PRO A 68 18.87 -6.79 16.81
CA PRO A 68 18.90 -7.77 17.89
C PRO A 68 17.52 -8.15 18.40
N THR A 69 16.57 -7.18 18.41
CA THR A 69 15.21 -7.39 18.87
C THR A 69 14.18 -6.83 17.88
N VAL A 70 12.94 -7.33 17.95
CA VAL A 70 11.80 -6.80 17.16
C VAL A 70 11.50 -5.35 17.56
N GLU A 71 11.69 -5.01 18.84
CA GLU A 71 11.49 -3.66 19.36
C GLU A 71 12.46 -2.66 18.73
N ASP A 72 13.74 -3.01 18.61
CA ASP A 72 14.74 -2.16 17.94
C ASP A 72 14.38 -1.93 16.47
N GLY A 73 13.89 -2.97 15.79
CA GLY A 73 13.38 -2.84 14.43
C GLY A 73 12.18 -1.90 14.34
N GLY A 74 11.22 -2.02 15.24
CA GLY A 74 10.04 -1.15 15.32
C GLY A 74 10.42 0.32 15.62
N ASN A 75 11.37 0.54 16.52
CA ASN A 75 11.87 1.88 16.83
C ASN A 75 12.55 2.51 15.61
N CYS A 76 13.36 1.76 14.88
CA CYS A 76 14.01 2.22 13.66
C CYS A 76 12.98 2.64 12.60
N VAL A 77 11.89 1.88 12.41
CA VAL A 77 10.77 2.25 11.53
C VAL A 77 10.19 3.61 11.93
N SER A 78 9.90 3.79 13.22
CA SER A 78 9.35 5.03 13.77
C SER A 78 10.30 6.21 13.56
N ASP A 79 11.60 6.01 13.78
CA ASP A 79 12.62 7.04 13.61
C ASP A 79 12.80 7.47 12.15
N ILE A 80 12.75 6.52 11.21
CA ILE A 80 12.79 6.82 9.78
C ILE A 80 11.62 7.71 9.38
N ILE A 81 10.40 7.35 9.78
CA ILE A 81 9.20 8.12 9.45
C ILE A 81 9.23 9.50 10.12
N SER A 82 9.59 9.57 11.40
CA SER A 82 9.66 10.85 12.15
C SER A 82 10.74 11.79 11.64
N SER A 83 11.79 11.26 11.02
CA SER A 83 12.81 12.04 10.34
C SER A 83 12.36 12.65 9.00
N GLY A 84 11.10 12.43 8.60
CA GLY A 84 10.55 12.93 7.34
C GLY A 84 10.96 12.12 6.11
N ILE A 85 11.61 10.98 6.30
CA ILE A 85 11.96 10.06 5.21
C ILE A 85 10.71 9.22 4.89
N VAL A 86 10.24 9.28 3.65
CA VAL A 86 9.13 8.48 3.16
C VAL A 86 9.68 7.41 2.21
N PRO A 87 9.93 6.19 2.69
CA PRO A 87 10.41 5.10 1.84
C PRO A 87 9.31 4.65 0.86
N ALA A 88 9.70 4.13 -0.29
CA ALA A 88 8.79 3.56 -1.27
C ALA A 88 8.14 2.26 -0.77
N GLY A 89 8.85 1.53 0.06
CA GLY A 89 8.38 0.35 0.77
C GLY A 89 9.27 0.07 1.97
N MET A 90 8.71 -0.50 3.01
CA MET A 90 9.43 -0.89 4.22
C MET A 90 8.73 -2.13 4.78
N GLU A 91 9.48 -3.22 4.85
CA GLU A 91 8.99 -4.51 5.29
C GLU A 91 9.80 -4.97 6.50
N MET A 92 9.17 -5.64 7.42
CA MET A 92 9.81 -6.19 8.60
C MET A 92 9.43 -7.66 8.76
N MET A 93 10.41 -8.50 9.06
CA MET A 93 10.21 -9.91 9.37
C MET A 93 10.77 -10.21 10.76
N ASP A 94 9.99 -10.89 11.58
CA ASP A 94 10.48 -11.43 12.83
C ASP A 94 11.30 -12.72 12.59
N LYS A 95 11.98 -13.18 13.64
CA LYS A 95 12.82 -14.38 13.53
C LYS A 95 12.03 -15.62 13.10
N ALA A 96 10.80 -15.78 13.54
CA ALA A 96 9.98 -16.94 13.19
C ALA A 96 9.65 -16.96 11.70
N LEU A 97 9.31 -15.78 11.14
CA LEU A 97 9.05 -15.62 9.72
C LEU A 97 10.32 -15.78 8.88
N ILE A 98 11.45 -15.26 9.34
CA ILE A 98 12.76 -15.44 8.68
C ILE A 98 13.09 -16.94 8.61
N ASP A 99 13.02 -17.65 9.74
CA ASP A 99 13.32 -19.09 9.81
C ASP A 99 12.38 -19.92 8.91
N ALA A 100 11.09 -19.55 8.85
CA ALA A 100 10.12 -20.23 7.98
C ALA A 100 10.39 -19.96 6.49
N THR A 101 10.68 -18.71 6.15
CA THR A 101 10.97 -18.29 4.76
C THR A 101 12.26 -18.94 4.28
N ASP A 102 13.29 -18.97 5.11
CA ASP A 102 14.59 -19.57 4.74
C ASP A 102 14.47 -21.07 4.51
N LYS A 103 13.71 -21.79 5.35
CA LYS A 103 13.41 -23.20 5.16
C LYS A 103 12.67 -23.50 3.86
N PHE A 104 11.77 -22.61 3.46
CA PHE A 104 10.93 -22.77 2.28
C PHE A 104 11.66 -22.36 1.00
N SER A 105 12.24 -21.16 0.98
CA SER A 105 12.82 -20.53 -0.22
C SER A 105 14.33 -20.69 -0.34
N LYS A 106 15.03 -21.09 0.75
CA LYS A 106 16.50 -21.13 0.85
C LYS A 106 17.13 -19.77 0.50
N ALA A 107 16.49 -18.69 0.93
CA ALA A 107 16.88 -17.32 0.58
C ALA A 107 18.17 -16.86 1.29
N ALA A 108 18.55 -17.51 2.40
CA ALA A 108 19.75 -17.22 3.19
C ALA A 108 19.80 -15.75 3.66
N TYR A 109 18.73 -15.32 4.37
CA TYR A 109 18.67 -14.00 5.01
C TYR A 109 19.60 -13.88 6.21
#